data_b1a2581c17e30603c88117321b39e1e4
#
_entry.id   b1a2581c17e30603c88117321b39e1e4
#
_cell.length_a   1.000
_cell.length_b   1.000
_cell.length_c   1.000
_cell.angle_alpha   90.00
_cell.angle_beta   90.00
_cell.angle_gamma   90.00
#
_symmetry.space_group_name_H-M   'P 1'
#
loop_
_entity.id
_entity.type
_entity.pdbx_description
1 polymer ?
#
loop_
_entity_poly.entity_id
_entity_poly.type
_entity_poly.pdbx_seq_one_letter_code
_entity_poly.pdbx_strand_id
1 'polypeptide(L)'
;FGYSRAIGEKRYWTWQINGYANYNHSIDYSMFEGETESHENVVNTTNLHGKTYIQYNRKSLNIRLSGDVNWRYSEGKMQDFSTLSAIDYNYGLSCSYTLPVLKTSLSADATMYSRQGYGSMEMNRNDIILNASASQSLMKGKLIVRIEAFDLLNQLSSTQYEVNAQGRTETWYRSLPNYVMLHLVYHWNKNPKKL
;
A
#
# COMPACT_ATOMS: atom_id res chain seq x y z
N PHE A 1 6.56 16.11 6.97
CA PHE A 1 7.40 16.81 5.98
C PHE A 1 7.30 16.13 4.62
N GLY A 2 7.55 16.90 3.55
CA GLY A 2 7.60 16.36 2.19
C GLY A 2 8.60 17.14 1.36
N TYR A 3 9.33 16.46 0.48
CA TYR A 3 10.27 17.03 -0.45
C TYR A 3 10.18 16.34 -1.80
N SER A 4 10.22 17.10 -2.89
CA SER A 4 10.23 16.57 -4.25
C SER A 4 11.21 17.38 -5.12
N ARG A 5 12.00 16.66 -5.91
CA ARG A 5 12.99 17.26 -6.81
C ARG A 5 13.09 16.50 -8.13
N ALA A 6 13.10 17.25 -9.23
CA ALA A 6 13.53 16.74 -10.52
C ALA A 6 15.06 16.75 -10.60
N ILE A 7 15.65 15.66 -11.12
CA ILE A 7 17.10 15.43 -11.16
C ILE A 7 17.56 15.36 -12.63
N GLY A 8 18.73 15.96 -12.90
CA GLY A 8 19.38 16.00 -14.22
C GLY A 8 18.85 17.12 -15.13
N GLU A 9 19.63 17.50 -16.12
CA GLU A 9 19.32 18.60 -17.07
C GLU A 9 18.00 18.38 -17.81
N LYS A 10 17.73 17.13 -18.21
CA LYS A 10 16.52 16.76 -18.97
C LYS A 10 15.32 16.45 -18.08
N ARG A 11 15.47 16.54 -16.76
CA ARG A 11 14.41 16.29 -15.74
C ARG A 11 13.63 14.98 -15.91
N TYR A 12 14.27 13.95 -16.45
CA TYR A 12 13.64 12.64 -16.62
C TYR A 12 13.48 11.89 -15.30
N TRP A 13 14.27 12.25 -14.29
CA TRP A 13 14.25 11.66 -12.98
C TRP A 13 13.52 12.56 -12.00
N THR A 14 12.71 11.97 -11.16
CA THR A 14 12.07 12.66 -10.04
C THR A 14 12.33 11.85 -8.79
N TRP A 15 12.78 12.50 -7.74
CA TRP A 15 12.87 11.92 -6.41
C TRP A 15 11.88 12.64 -5.49
N GLN A 16 11.17 11.84 -4.70
CA GLN A 16 10.26 12.35 -3.68
C GLN A 16 10.46 11.59 -2.39
N ILE A 17 10.41 12.32 -1.27
CA ILE A 17 10.42 11.77 0.08
C ILE A 17 9.33 12.46 0.90
N ASN A 18 8.58 11.68 1.65
CA ASN A 18 7.57 12.16 2.60
C ASN A 18 7.72 11.41 3.91
N GLY A 19 7.35 12.06 5.01
CA GLY A 19 7.33 11.41 6.30
C GLY A 19 6.48 12.16 7.30
N TYR A 20 5.99 11.45 8.29
CA TYR A 20 5.29 12.02 9.44
C TYR A 20 5.60 11.21 10.69
N ALA A 21 5.45 11.88 11.84
CA ALA A 21 5.44 11.26 13.15
C ALA A 21 4.08 11.53 13.79
N ASN A 22 3.53 10.52 14.43
CA ASN A 22 2.27 10.60 15.16
C ASN A 22 2.45 10.00 16.55
N TYR A 23 1.97 10.71 17.56
CA TYR A 23 1.86 10.21 18.93
C TYR A 23 0.39 10.16 19.32
N ASN A 24 -0.06 9.01 19.79
CA ASN A 24 -1.41 8.78 20.25
C ASN A 24 -1.40 8.34 21.72
N HIS A 25 -2.17 9.02 22.54
CA HIS A 25 -2.42 8.69 23.94
C HIS A 25 -3.87 8.22 24.05
N SER A 26 -4.05 6.95 24.37
CA SER A 26 -5.35 6.29 24.43
C SER A 26 -5.61 5.86 25.87
N ILE A 27 -6.78 6.23 26.40
CA ILE A 27 -7.23 5.87 27.75
C ILE A 27 -8.53 5.07 27.59
N ASP A 28 -8.61 3.97 28.30
CA ASP A 28 -9.82 3.18 28.44
C ASP A 28 -10.01 2.76 29.89
N TYR A 29 -11.24 2.45 30.28
CA TYR A 29 -11.58 1.99 31.62
C TYR A 29 -12.14 0.58 31.52
N SER A 30 -11.49 -0.37 32.17
CA SER A 30 -11.92 -1.77 32.21
C SER A 30 -12.25 -2.16 33.65
N MET A 31 -13.29 -2.98 33.80
CA MET A 31 -13.67 -3.59 35.09
C MET A 31 -13.56 -5.10 34.93
N PHE A 32 -12.76 -5.74 35.77
CA PHE A 32 -12.63 -7.19 35.74
C PHE A 32 -13.81 -7.85 36.47
N GLU A 33 -14.11 -9.07 36.09
CA GLU A 33 -15.21 -9.85 36.71
C GLU A 33 -14.96 -10.05 38.21
N GLY A 34 -15.91 -9.60 39.04
CA GLY A 34 -15.82 -9.65 40.49
C GLY A 34 -15.24 -8.40 41.16
N GLU A 35 -14.82 -7.39 40.43
CA GLU A 35 -14.35 -6.11 40.97
C GLU A 35 -15.48 -5.05 40.93
N THR A 36 -15.44 -4.12 41.85
CA THR A 36 -16.39 -2.99 41.95
C THR A 36 -15.79 -1.67 41.46
N GLU A 37 -14.48 -1.65 41.20
CA GLU A 37 -13.74 -0.49 40.73
C GLU A 37 -13.28 -0.70 39.28
N SER A 38 -13.33 0.38 38.47
CA SER A 38 -12.79 0.39 37.13
C SER A 38 -11.31 0.77 37.14
N HIS A 39 -10.50 0.05 36.42
CA HIS A 39 -9.08 0.33 36.24
C HIS A 39 -8.84 1.14 34.97
N GLU A 40 -8.05 2.20 35.12
CA GLU A 40 -7.61 3.00 33.97
C GLU A 40 -6.50 2.26 33.21
N ASN A 41 -6.76 2.02 31.94
CA ASN A 41 -5.78 1.46 31.02
C ASN A 41 -5.30 2.55 30.07
N VAL A 42 -4.01 2.85 30.11
CA VAL A 42 -3.36 3.87 29.28
C VAL A 42 -2.41 3.20 28.32
N VAL A 43 -2.57 3.48 27.04
CA VAL A 43 -1.66 3.02 25.99
C VAL A 43 -1.13 4.22 25.20
N ASN A 44 0.18 4.34 25.16
CA ASN A 44 0.90 5.33 24.37
C ASN A 44 1.43 4.67 23.11
N THR A 45 1.09 5.23 21.96
CA THR A 45 1.54 4.73 20.66
C THR A 45 2.27 5.81 19.90
N THR A 46 3.51 5.54 19.54
CA THR A 46 4.30 6.37 18.61
C THR A 46 4.38 5.68 17.26
N ASN A 47 4.03 6.40 16.19
CA ASN A 47 4.20 5.94 14.82
C ASN A 47 5.14 6.87 14.09
N LEU A 48 6.14 6.30 13.41
CA LEU A 48 7.04 7.00 12.48
C LEU A 48 6.85 6.40 11.09
N HIS A 49 6.47 7.24 10.15
CA HIS A 49 6.25 6.81 8.78
C HIS A 49 7.16 7.58 7.83
N GLY A 50 7.80 6.86 6.92
CA GLY A 50 8.63 7.40 5.86
C GLY A 50 8.37 6.73 4.53
N LYS A 51 8.21 7.53 3.47
CA LYS A 51 7.99 7.04 2.11
C LYS A 51 8.88 7.78 1.14
N THR A 52 9.52 7.04 0.24
CA THR A 52 10.33 7.61 -0.82
C THR A 52 10.10 6.90 -2.14
N TYR A 53 10.30 7.61 -3.24
CA TYR A 53 10.41 6.98 -4.55
C TYR A 53 11.35 7.74 -5.47
N ILE A 54 11.95 7.01 -6.39
CA ILE A 54 12.69 7.53 -7.53
C ILE A 54 11.96 7.06 -8.78
N GLN A 55 11.62 7.98 -9.65
CA GLN A 55 10.90 7.72 -10.89
C GLN A 55 11.70 8.22 -12.08
N TYR A 56 11.82 7.39 -13.09
CA TYR A 56 12.32 7.72 -14.41
C TYR A 56 11.18 7.81 -15.40
N ASN A 57 11.06 8.94 -16.09
CA ASN A 57 10.01 9.22 -17.05
C ASN A 57 10.62 9.70 -18.36
N ARG A 58 10.53 8.90 -19.41
CA ARG A 58 11.03 9.29 -20.73
C ARG A 58 10.13 8.75 -21.83
N LYS A 59 9.45 9.65 -22.56
CA LYS A 59 8.53 9.28 -23.66
C LYS A 59 7.52 8.21 -23.22
N SER A 60 7.70 7.00 -23.78
CA SER A 60 6.81 5.87 -23.55
C SER A 60 7.20 4.98 -22.35
N LEU A 61 8.35 5.25 -21.71
CA LEU A 61 8.90 4.44 -20.61
C LEU A 61 8.76 5.19 -19.29
N ASN A 62 8.14 4.53 -18.32
CA ASN A 62 8.11 4.96 -16.94
C ASN A 62 8.62 3.81 -16.05
N ILE A 63 9.58 4.10 -15.20
CA ILE A 63 10.10 3.17 -14.19
C ILE A 63 10.08 3.88 -12.85
N ARG A 64 9.56 3.23 -11.81
CA ARG A 64 9.54 3.75 -10.44
C ARG A 64 10.06 2.69 -9.48
N LEU A 65 11.01 3.09 -8.66
CA LEU A 65 11.46 2.37 -7.47
C LEU A 65 10.88 3.11 -6.25
N SER A 66 10.22 2.40 -5.37
CA SER A 66 9.60 2.97 -4.17
C SER A 66 10.00 2.20 -2.92
N GLY A 67 10.04 2.90 -1.80
CA GLY A 67 10.21 2.34 -0.46
C GLY A 67 9.30 3.06 0.52
N ASP A 68 8.76 2.31 1.47
CA ASP A 68 7.87 2.78 2.53
C ASP A 68 8.24 2.06 3.81
N VAL A 69 8.29 2.77 4.92
CA VAL A 69 8.56 2.22 6.24
C VAL A 69 7.62 2.82 7.25
N ASN A 70 7.02 1.99 8.08
CA ASN A 70 6.19 2.39 9.20
C ASN A 70 6.65 1.66 10.46
N TRP A 71 7.24 2.40 11.38
CA TRP A 71 7.60 1.89 12.70
C TRP A 71 6.56 2.32 13.72
N ARG A 72 6.09 1.33 14.49
CA ARG A 72 5.10 1.52 15.55
C ARG A 72 5.68 1.03 16.87
N TYR A 73 5.63 1.89 17.86
CA TYR A 73 5.96 1.57 19.22
C TYR A 73 4.75 1.84 20.11
N SER A 74 4.26 0.81 20.83
CA SER A 74 3.13 0.92 21.75
C SER A 74 3.54 0.37 23.10
N GLU A 75 3.31 1.14 24.15
CA GLU A 75 3.51 0.76 25.53
C GLU A 75 2.24 1.01 26.34
N GLY A 76 1.92 0.10 27.25
CA GLY A 76 0.76 0.18 28.12
C GLY A 76 1.14 0.04 29.59
N LYS A 77 0.32 0.60 30.47
CA LYS A 77 0.52 0.52 31.93
C LYS A 77 -0.11 -0.72 32.56
N MET A 78 -0.98 -1.43 31.86
CA MET A 78 -1.57 -2.66 32.37
C MET A 78 -0.53 -3.77 32.51
N GLN A 79 -0.70 -4.59 33.57
CA GLN A 79 0.23 -5.65 33.93
C GLN A 79 0.39 -6.71 32.84
N ASP A 80 -0.63 -6.92 32.00
CA ASP A 80 -0.63 -7.90 30.91
C ASP A 80 -0.38 -7.27 29.52
N PHE A 81 -0.12 -5.96 29.44
CA PHE A 81 0.16 -5.31 28.16
C PHE A 81 1.61 -5.55 27.75
N SER A 82 1.81 -6.37 26.75
CA SER A 82 3.14 -6.54 26.17
C SER A 82 3.48 -5.34 25.26
N THR A 83 4.58 -4.66 25.55
CA THR A 83 5.12 -3.61 24.69
C THR A 83 5.27 -4.12 23.26
N LEU A 84 4.71 -3.40 22.31
CA LEU A 84 4.83 -3.71 20.88
C LEU A 84 5.84 -2.78 20.24
N SER A 85 6.86 -3.33 19.59
CA SER A 85 7.76 -2.60 18.71
C SER A 85 7.77 -3.31 17.36
N ALA A 86 6.94 -2.82 16.45
CA ALA A 86 6.74 -3.43 15.12
C ALA A 86 7.20 -2.50 14.02
N ILE A 87 7.74 -3.08 12.96
CA ILE A 87 8.13 -2.37 11.74
C ILE A 87 7.52 -3.05 10.52
N ASP A 88 6.77 -2.27 9.75
CA ASP A 88 6.28 -2.64 8.43
C ASP A 88 7.08 -1.88 7.39
N TYR A 89 7.65 -2.56 6.42
CA TYR A 89 8.37 -1.91 5.34
C TYR A 89 8.04 -2.56 4.01
N ASN A 90 7.88 -1.71 3.01
CA ASN A 90 7.55 -2.12 1.66
C ASN A 90 8.57 -1.54 0.71
N TYR A 91 8.97 -2.31 -0.28
CA TYR A 91 9.75 -1.79 -1.40
C TYR A 91 9.26 -2.41 -2.69
N GLY A 92 9.18 -1.59 -3.72
CA GLY A 92 8.57 -2.00 -4.97
C GLY A 92 9.22 -1.38 -6.19
N LEU A 93 9.14 -2.12 -7.27
CA LEU A 93 9.54 -1.70 -8.60
C LEU A 93 8.32 -1.76 -9.51
N SER A 94 8.02 -0.66 -10.19
CA SER A 94 7.02 -0.64 -11.24
C SER A 94 7.62 -0.17 -12.55
N CYS A 95 7.17 -0.77 -13.64
CA CYS A 95 7.58 -0.43 -14.99
C CYS A 95 6.34 -0.36 -15.89
N SER A 96 6.25 0.69 -16.70
CA SER A 96 5.26 0.76 -17.75
C SER A 96 5.91 1.23 -19.05
N TYR A 97 5.49 0.61 -20.14
CA TYR A 97 5.98 0.94 -21.49
C TYR A 97 4.83 0.96 -22.47
N THR A 98 4.73 2.03 -23.23
CA THR A 98 3.76 2.16 -24.33
C THR A 98 4.46 1.98 -25.67
N LEU A 99 4.08 0.94 -26.41
CA LEU A 99 4.55 0.67 -27.76
C LEU A 99 4.00 1.74 -28.72
N PRO A 100 4.85 2.60 -29.30
CA PRO A 100 4.37 3.76 -30.06
C PRO A 100 3.57 3.39 -31.30
N VAL A 101 3.95 2.29 -31.96
CA VAL A 101 3.33 1.83 -33.23
C VAL A 101 1.95 1.21 -32.98
N LEU A 102 1.88 0.31 -31.99
CA LEU A 102 0.66 -0.45 -31.70
C LEU A 102 -0.28 0.29 -30.72
N LYS A 103 0.19 1.36 -30.09
CA LYS A 103 -0.52 2.03 -28.98
C LYS A 103 -0.95 1.07 -27.86
N THR A 104 -0.15 0.01 -27.66
CA THR A 104 -0.31 -0.96 -26.60
C THR A 104 0.51 -0.50 -25.41
N SER A 105 -0.11 -0.40 -24.25
CA SER A 105 0.57 -0.11 -22.99
C SER A 105 0.70 -1.40 -22.17
N LEU A 106 1.92 -1.71 -21.79
CA LEU A 106 2.26 -2.82 -20.90
C LEU A 106 2.69 -2.24 -19.55
N SER A 107 2.25 -2.81 -18.45
CA SER A 107 2.76 -2.46 -17.13
C SER A 107 2.91 -3.70 -16.28
N ALA A 108 3.91 -3.65 -15.39
CA ALA A 108 4.12 -4.63 -14.34
C ALA A 108 4.63 -3.92 -13.10
N ASP A 109 4.21 -4.40 -11.94
CA ASP A 109 4.72 -3.97 -10.65
C ASP A 109 4.93 -5.15 -9.73
N ALA A 110 6.00 -5.10 -8.98
CA ALA A 110 6.32 -6.05 -7.93
C ALA A 110 6.58 -5.28 -6.63
N THR A 111 5.90 -5.64 -5.56
CA THR A 111 6.06 -5.03 -4.25
C THR A 111 6.29 -6.11 -3.21
N MET A 112 7.39 -5.99 -2.46
CA MET A 112 7.65 -6.79 -1.28
C MET A 112 7.05 -6.08 -0.07
N TYR A 113 6.21 -6.78 0.67
CA TYR A 113 5.65 -6.36 1.95
C TYR A 113 6.33 -7.17 3.05
N SER A 114 6.95 -6.50 3.99
CA SER A 114 7.67 -7.14 5.10
C SER A 114 7.16 -6.61 6.42
N ARG A 115 6.91 -7.52 7.35
CA ARG A 115 6.44 -7.21 8.70
C ARG A 115 7.34 -7.90 9.72
N GLN A 116 7.73 -7.16 10.76
CA GLN A 116 8.59 -7.67 11.84
C GLN A 116 8.20 -7.05 13.18
N GLY A 117 8.51 -7.74 14.26
CA GLY A 117 8.29 -7.26 15.62
C GLY A 117 6.88 -7.51 16.16
N TYR A 118 6.05 -8.24 15.45
CA TYR A 118 4.74 -8.67 15.96
C TYR A 118 4.86 -9.90 16.84
N GLY A 119 3.93 -10.05 17.79
CA GLY A 119 3.96 -11.14 18.78
C GLY A 119 3.63 -12.53 18.24
N SER A 120 3.15 -12.66 16.99
CA SER A 120 2.90 -13.95 16.36
C SER A 120 3.78 -14.15 15.15
N MET A 121 4.24 -15.40 14.92
CA MET A 121 5.09 -15.74 13.77
C MET A 121 4.34 -15.55 12.43
N GLU A 122 3.04 -15.75 12.40
CA GLU A 122 2.20 -15.62 11.21
C GLU A 122 2.12 -14.18 10.70
N MET A 123 2.39 -13.21 11.59
CA MET A 123 2.41 -11.79 11.26
C MET A 123 3.75 -11.30 10.77
N ASN A 124 4.83 -11.94 11.22
CA ASN A 124 6.20 -11.61 10.83
C ASN A 124 6.51 -12.32 9.51
N ARG A 125 5.99 -11.80 8.40
CA ARG A 125 6.10 -12.44 7.10
C ARG A 125 6.53 -11.48 6.01
N ASN A 126 7.00 -12.06 4.91
CA ASN A 126 7.37 -11.35 3.70
C ASN A 126 6.48 -11.86 2.56
N ASP A 127 5.73 -10.95 1.95
CA ASP A 127 4.83 -11.25 0.84
C ASP A 127 5.26 -10.47 -0.39
N ILE A 128 5.43 -11.14 -1.53
CA ILE A 128 5.70 -10.50 -2.82
C ILE A 128 4.41 -10.47 -3.62
N ILE A 129 3.91 -9.27 -3.88
CA ILE A 129 2.74 -9.07 -4.75
C ILE A 129 3.23 -8.65 -6.12
N LEU A 130 2.93 -9.46 -7.12
CA LEU A 130 3.27 -9.22 -8.51
C LEU A 130 2.00 -9.00 -9.32
N ASN A 131 1.89 -7.84 -9.96
CA ASN A 131 0.77 -7.50 -10.85
C ASN A 131 1.31 -7.21 -12.25
N ALA A 132 0.48 -7.47 -13.25
CA ALA A 132 0.79 -7.13 -14.64
C ALA A 132 -0.47 -6.69 -15.37
N SER A 133 -0.33 -5.78 -16.32
CA SER A 133 -1.43 -5.40 -17.20
C SER A 133 -0.97 -5.12 -18.63
N ALA A 134 -1.89 -5.35 -19.56
CA ALA A 134 -1.75 -4.98 -20.95
C ALA A 134 -3.01 -4.26 -21.41
N SER A 135 -2.87 -3.10 -22.03
CA SER A 135 -4.01 -2.36 -22.58
C SER A 135 -3.76 -1.96 -24.03
N GLN A 136 -4.80 -2.11 -24.85
CA GLN A 136 -4.79 -1.77 -26.27
C GLN A 136 -5.90 -0.78 -26.58
N SER A 137 -5.53 0.34 -27.20
CA SER A 137 -6.49 1.29 -27.73
C SER A 137 -6.84 0.94 -29.19
N LEU A 138 -8.11 0.67 -29.43
CA LEU A 138 -8.66 0.27 -30.72
C LEU A 138 -9.63 1.33 -31.26
N MET A 139 -10.04 1.21 -32.52
CA MET A 139 -11.05 2.07 -33.15
C MET A 139 -10.74 3.59 -33.01
N LYS A 140 -9.49 4.00 -33.19
CA LYS A 140 -9.03 5.39 -33.01
C LYS A 140 -9.32 5.95 -31.61
N GLY A 141 -9.20 5.12 -30.56
CA GLY A 141 -9.42 5.50 -29.17
C GLY A 141 -10.84 5.31 -28.65
N LYS A 142 -11.77 4.81 -29.49
CA LYS A 142 -13.15 4.57 -29.05
C LYS A 142 -13.32 3.31 -28.21
N LEU A 143 -12.47 2.31 -28.40
CA LEU A 143 -12.50 1.06 -27.64
C LEU A 143 -11.14 0.86 -26.98
N ILE A 144 -11.15 0.65 -25.66
CA ILE A 144 -9.98 0.24 -24.89
C ILE A 144 -10.25 -1.16 -24.37
N VAL A 145 -9.34 -2.08 -24.69
CA VAL A 145 -9.31 -3.44 -24.14
C VAL A 145 -8.14 -3.52 -23.19
N ARG A 146 -8.37 -3.92 -21.93
CA ARG A 146 -7.32 -4.07 -20.93
C ARG A 146 -7.48 -5.42 -20.25
N ILE A 147 -6.36 -6.11 -20.09
CA ILE A 147 -6.23 -7.31 -19.27
C ILE A 147 -5.36 -6.95 -18.08
N GLU A 148 -5.81 -7.28 -16.87
CA GLU A 148 -5.09 -7.07 -15.62
C GLU A 148 -4.99 -8.40 -14.89
N ALA A 149 -3.79 -8.74 -14.43
CA ALA A 149 -3.52 -9.88 -13.59
C ALA A 149 -3.04 -9.39 -12.24
N PHE A 150 -3.73 -9.80 -11.19
CA PHE A 150 -3.48 -9.40 -9.81
C PHE A 150 -2.88 -10.56 -9.04
N ASP A 151 -1.90 -10.24 -8.17
CA ASP A 151 -1.25 -11.17 -7.25
C ASP A 151 -0.87 -12.50 -7.91
N LEU A 152 -0.10 -12.43 -8.99
CA LEU A 152 0.31 -13.58 -9.79
C LEU A 152 1.03 -14.67 -8.97
N LEU A 153 1.60 -14.31 -7.83
CA LEU A 153 2.27 -15.22 -6.93
C LEU A 153 1.38 -15.77 -5.82
N ASN A 154 0.13 -15.28 -5.71
CA ASN A 154 -0.86 -15.69 -4.70
C ASN A 154 -0.32 -15.56 -3.26
N GLN A 155 0.27 -14.41 -2.94
CA GLN A 155 0.88 -14.17 -1.64
C GLN A 155 0.20 -13.05 -0.83
N LEU A 156 -0.90 -12.48 -1.32
CA LEU A 156 -1.61 -11.41 -0.65
C LEU A 156 -2.10 -11.86 0.74
N SER A 157 -1.62 -11.15 1.79
CA SER A 157 -2.08 -11.38 3.16
C SER A 157 -3.45 -10.77 3.39
N SER A 158 -4.32 -11.52 4.07
CA SER A 158 -5.68 -11.11 4.44
C SER A 158 -5.82 -10.73 5.91
N THR A 159 -4.72 -10.47 6.62
CA THR A 159 -4.73 -10.16 8.05
C THR A 159 -4.37 -8.70 8.30
N GLN A 160 -5.16 -8.02 9.10
CA GLN A 160 -4.92 -6.66 9.58
C GLN A 160 -4.80 -6.63 11.10
N TYR A 161 -3.91 -5.77 11.61
CA TYR A 161 -3.65 -5.60 13.03
C TYR A 161 -3.92 -4.19 13.51
N GLU A 162 -4.55 -4.10 14.69
CA GLU A 162 -4.79 -2.85 15.38
C GLU A 162 -4.44 -3.01 16.86
N VAL A 163 -3.77 -2.00 17.44
CA VAL A 163 -3.42 -1.95 18.89
C VAL A 163 -3.90 -0.63 19.45
N ASN A 164 -4.71 -0.70 20.50
CA ASN A 164 -5.24 0.45 21.24
C ASN A 164 -5.34 0.12 22.75
N ALA A 165 -5.94 1.03 23.54
CA ALA A 165 -6.11 0.84 24.98
C ALA A 165 -6.99 -0.36 25.36
N GLN A 166 -7.87 -0.79 24.47
CA GLN A 166 -8.75 -1.96 24.68
C GLN A 166 -8.03 -3.28 24.43
N GLY A 167 -6.90 -3.23 23.73
CA GLY A 167 -6.10 -4.41 23.45
C GLY A 167 -5.59 -4.48 22.01
N ARG A 168 -5.29 -5.70 21.61
CA ARG A 168 -4.83 -6.02 20.25
C ARG A 168 -5.96 -6.72 19.50
N THR A 169 -6.35 -6.17 18.38
CA THR A 169 -7.35 -6.73 17.47
C THR A 169 -6.67 -7.29 16.23
N GLU A 170 -6.98 -8.54 15.92
CA GLU A 170 -6.57 -9.21 14.69
C GLU A 170 -7.81 -9.44 13.84
N THR A 171 -7.83 -8.85 12.65
CA THR A 171 -8.95 -8.96 11.73
C THR A 171 -8.54 -9.82 10.53
N TRP A 172 -9.25 -10.90 10.34
CA TRP A 172 -9.10 -11.82 9.21
C TRP A 172 -10.23 -11.56 8.22
N TYR A 173 -9.90 -11.32 6.96
CA TYR A 173 -10.91 -11.18 5.92
C TYR A 173 -10.52 -12.04 4.71
N ARG A 174 -11.51 -12.53 4.01
CA ARG A 174 -11.28 -13.27 2.78
C ARG A 174 -11.02 -12.27 1.66
N SER A 175 -9.76 -12.14 1.26
CA SER A 175 -9.41 -11.48 0.00
C SER A 175 -9.62 -12.44 -1.16
N LEU A 176 -9.94 -11.90 -2.35
CA LEU A 176 -9.84 -12.68 -3.57
C LEU A 176 -8.37 -13.07 -3.75
N PRO A 177 -8.09 -14.37 -3.96
CA PRO A 177 -6.73 -14.79 -4.35
C PRO A 177 -6.37 -14.17 -5.70
N ASN A 178 -5.28 -14.60 -6.29
CA ASN A 178 -4.90 -14.15 -7.63
C ASN A 178 -6.07 -14.24 -8.62
N TYR A 179 -6.23 -13.21 -9.42
CA TYR A 179 -7.27 -13.18 -10.46
C TYR A 179 -6.82 -12.43 -11.70
N VAL A 180 -7.47 -12.71 -12.81
CA VAL A 180 -7.30 -11.98 -14.06
C VAL A 180 -8.63 -11.33 -14.43
N MET A 181 -8.57 -10.07 -14.80
CA MET A 181 -9.74 -9.28 -15.18
C MET A 181 -9.59 -8.74 -16.59
N LEU A 182 -10.67 -8.83 -17.37
CA LEU A 182 -10.79 -8.21 -18.69
C LEU A 182 -11.69 -6.98 -18.57
N HIS A 183 -11.17 -5.84 -19.00
CA HIS A 183 -11.91 -4.59 -19.07
C HIS A 183 -12.15 -4.23 -20.54
N LEU A 184 -13.39 -3.90 -20.87
CA LEU A 184 -13.80 -3.37 -22.15
C LEU A 184 -14.43 -1.99 -21.92
N VAL A 185 -13.78 -0.93 -22.40
CA VAL A 185 -14.27 0.44 -22.26
C VAL A 185 -14.55 1.01 -23.63
N TYR A 186 -15.82 1.30 -23.91
CA TYR A 186 -16.23 1.91 -25.17
C TYR A 186 -16.69 3.36 -24.94
N HIS A 187 -16.05 4.30 -25.64
CA HIS A 187 -16.38 5.72 -25.57
C HIS A 187 -17.41 6.07 -26.65
N TRP A 188 -18.64 6.25 -26.21
CA TRP A 188 -19.73 6.68 -27.09
C TRP A 188 -19.81 8.21 -27.09
N ASN A 189 -19.21 8.86 -28.11
CA ASN A 189 -19.33 10.29 -28.27
C ASN A 189 -20.40 10.59 -29.33
N LYS A 190 -21.56 11.09 -28.93
CA LYS A 190 -22.57 11.64 -29.82
C LYS A 190 -22.33 13.16 -29.89
N ASN A 191 -21.64 13.64 -30.94
CA ASN A 191 -21.58 15.07 -31.16
C ASN A 191 -22.99 15.59 -31.46
N PRO A 192 -23.54 16.58 -30.73
CA PRO A 192 -24.78 17.22 -31.13
C PRO A 192 -24.54 17.84 -32.52
N LYS A 193 -25.45 17.57 -33.45
CA LYS A 193 -25.45 18.28 -34.72
C LYS A 193 -25.57 19.78 -34.41
N LYS A 194 -24.64 20.59 -34.88
CA LYS A 194 -24.84 22.03 -34.90
C LYS A 194 -26.07 22.27 -35.76
N LEU A 195 -27.12 22.82 -35.15
CA LEU A 195 -28.27 23.41 -35.85
C LEU A 195 -27.82 24.66 -36.59
#